data_5d1c185f9bf9e09270d8945f47de6f57
#
_entry.id   5d1c185f9bf9e09270d8945f47de6f57
#
_cell.length_a   1.000
_cell.length_b   1.000
_cell.length_c   1.000
_cell.angle_alpha   90.00
_cell.angle_beta   90.00
_cell.angle_gamma   90.00
#
_symmetry.space_group_name_H-M   'P 1'
#
loop_
_entity.id
_entity.type
_entity.pdbx_description
1 polymer ?
#
loop_
_entity_poly.entity_id
_entity_poly.type
_entity_poly.pdbx_seq_one_letter_code
_entity_poly.pdbx_strand_id
1 'polypeptide(L)'
;MIEDDRGSIDYAESGAGPTVVLVPGSCSTGAAWRPVISELGNGVRSVTTSLLGYGGTAERRTLRDADISREAEILEAVIRRAASPVHLVGHSFGGAVALVVALRKRVPVLSLVVIEAPMPELLRHAGEHWHYRAFREMTDAYFDAFRAGRTAAIESMIDFYGGAGTFAAWPERVRRYAIDTTPVNILDWAAAYDFQLTPACLANIDVPTVVLRGGASHPAMRRANELLGQSIANASVTTIAGAAHFMISTHARDVAGEIARHLAGVEGAGAASRPALVLRQ
;
A
#
# COMPACT_ATOMS: atom_id res chain seq x y z
N MET A 1 12.90 -14.62 -4.77
CA MET A 1 12.91 -13.93 -6.08
C MET A 1 12.01 -14.66 -7.06
N ILE A 2 11.29 -13.95 -7.90
CA ILE A 2 10.61 -14.46 -9.10
C ILE A 2 11.36 -13.88 -10.28
N GLU A 3 11.66 -14.70 -11.28
CA GLU A 3 12.30 -14.27 -12.53
C GLU A 3 11.31 -14.45 -13.67
N ASP A 4 11.18 -13.46 -14.53
CA ASP A 4 10.46 -13.53 -15.79
C ASP A 4 11.29 -12.88 -16.92
N ASP A 5 10.79 -12.89 -18.15
CA ASP A 5 11.47 -12.32 -19.34
C ASP A 5 11.67 -10.79 -19.27
N ARG A 6 11.02 -10.13 -18.30
CA ARG A 6 11.11 -8.68 -18.06
C ARG A 6 11.98 -8.32 -16.85
N GLY A 7 12.54 -9.30 -16.13
CA GLY A 7 13.44 -9.10 -15.00
C GLY A 7 12.96 -9.74 -13.70
N SER A 8 13.65 -9.40 -12.61
CA SER A 8 13.41 -9.97 -11.29
C SER A 8 12.27 -9.26 -10.55
N ILE A 9 11.62 -10.00 -9.64
CA ILE A 9 10.64 -9.49 -8.67
C ILE A 9 11.04 -10.00 -7.29
N ASP A 10 11.14 -9.10 -6.32
CA ASP A 10 11.36 -9.48 -4.92
C ASP A 10 10.21 -10.37 -4.43
N TYR A 11 10.59 -11.47 -3.81
CA TYR A 11 9.67 -12.40 -3.16
C TYR A 11 10.36 -13.05 -1.98
N ALA A 12 9.79 -12.90 -0.80
CA ALA A 12 10.20 -13.61 0.40
C ALA A 12 8.94 -14.04 1.16
N GLU A 13 9.03 -15.21 1.82
CA GLU A 13 7.93 -15.73 2.64
C GLU A 13 8.44 -16.32 3.95
N SER A 14 7.59 -16.26 4.98
CA SER A 14 7.86 -16.83 6.30
C SER A 14 6.55 -17.15 7.02
N GLY A 15 6.62 -18.02 8.02
CA GLY A 15 5.45 -18.43 8.80
C GLY A 15 4.57 -19.47 8.08
N ALA A 16 3.42 -19.78 8.68
CA ALA A 16 2.44 -20.74 8.19
C ALA A 16 1.01 -20.28 8.59
N GLY A 17 -0.02 -20.77 7.88
CA GLY A 17 -1.42 -20.37 8.11
C GLY A 17 -1.99 -19.56 6.96
N PRO A 18 -3.01 -18.71 7.21
CA PRO A 18 -3.57 -17.82 6.19
C PRO A 18 -2.47 -16.99 5.51
N THR A 19 -2.53 -16.88 4.19
CA THR A 19 -1.51 -16.17 3.42
C THR A 19 -1.80 -14.67 3.38
N VAL A 20 -0.84 -13.88 3.86
CA VAL A 20 -0.89 -12.41 3.88
C VAL A 20 0.19 -11.87 2.94
N VAL A 21 -0.20 -11.20 1.87
CA VAL A 21 0.73 -10.50 0.98
C VAL A 21 0.85 -9.05 1.43
N LEU A 22 2.07 -8.64 1.76
CA LEU A 22 2.42 -7.35 2.35
C LEU A 22 3.17 -6.49 1.32
N VAL A 23 2.53 -5.42 0.86
CA VAL A 23 3.04 -4.54 -0.19
C VAL A 23 3.52 -3.23 0.43
N PRO A 24 4.81 -2.89 0.34
CA PRO A 24 5.36 -1.66 0.93
C PRO A 24 4.97 -0.42 0.13
N GLY A 25 5.18 0.75 0.74
CA GLY A 25 5.12 2.02 0.03
C GLY A 25 6.36 2.30 -0.82
N SER A 26 6.32 3.42 -1.52
CA SER A 26 7.47 3.98 -2.24
C SER A 26 8.69 4.17 -1.34
N CYS A 27 9.87 4.24 -1.93
CA CYS A 27 11.14 4.45 -1.25
C CYS A 27 11.45 3.41 -0.16
N SER A 28 10.84 2.22 -0.27
CA SER A 28 11.06 1.13 0.68
C SER A 28 11.02 -0.24 -0.03
N THR A 29 11.26 -1.28 0.74
CA THR A 29 11.27 -2.67 0.25
C THR A 29 10.39 -3.54 1.12
N GLY A 30 10.19 -4.80 0.77
CA GLY A 30 9.49 -5.77 1.60
C GLY A 30 10.00 -5.85 3.04
N ALA A 31 11.27 -5.46 3.27
CA ALA A 31 11.87 -5.41 4.61
C ALA A 31 11.21 -4.37 5.56
N ALA A 32 10.50 -3.38 5.03
CA ALA A 32 9.76 -2.40 5.85
C ALA A 32 8.68 -3.07 6.71
N TRP A 33 8.21 -4.24 6.33
CA TRP A 33 7.19 -4.99 7.05
C TRP A 33 7.71 -5.82 8.22
N ARG A 34 9.03 -5.93 8.41
CA ARG A 34 9.63 -6.75 9.49
C ARG A 34 9.04 -6.46 10.88
N PRO A 35 8.84 -5.19 11.30
CA PRO A 35 8.24 -4.91 12.61
C PRO A 35 6.82 -5.48 12.74
N VAL A 36 5.99 -5.29 11.71
CA VAL A 36 4.60 -5.79 11.68
C VAL A 36 4.58 -7.34 11.63
N ILE A 37 5.43 -7.97 10.82
CA ILE A 37 5.55 -9.43 10.73
C ILE A 37 5.95 -10.03 12.08
N SER A 38 6.87 -9.37 12.80
CA SER A 38 7.28 -9.80 14.15
C SER A 38 6.10 -9.81 15.14
N GLU A 39 5.20 -8.83 15.05
CA GLU A 39 4.00 -8.73 15.90
C GLU A 39 2.89 -9.70 15.45
N LEU A 40 2.75 -9.98 14.16
CA LEU A 40 1.82 -10.99 13.64
C LEU A 40 2.22 -12.42 14.04
N GLY A 41 3.51 -12.65 14.24
CA GLY A 41 4.05 -13.94 14.63
C GLY A 41 3.94 -15.01 13.53
N ASN A 42 4.06 -16.27 13.93
CA ASN A 42 4.11 -17.41 13.00
C ASN A 42 2.72 -17.97 12.62
N GLY A 43 1.64 -17.37 13.13
CA GLY A 43 0.26 -17.80 12.86
C GLY A 43 -0.27 -17.42 11.48
N VAL A 44 0.50 -16.66 10.70
CA VAL A 44 0.20 -16.26 9.32
C VAL A 44 1.40 -16.60 8.42
N ARG A 45 1.11 -16.94 7.17
CA ARG A 45 2.13 -17.02 6.13
C ARG A 45 2.31 -15.65 5.51
N SER A 46 3.33 -14.93 5.92
CA SER A 46 3.67 -13.60 5.41
C SER A 46 4.46 -13.71 4.10
N VAL A 47 3.96 -13.09 3.05
CA VAL A 47 4.65 -12.94 1.76
C VAL A 47 4.95 -11.46 1.56
N THR A 48 6.21 -11.12 1.32
CA THR A 48 6.64 -9.74 1.06
C THR A 48 7.22 -9.59 -0.34
N THR A 49 7.05 -8.41 -0.91
CA THR A 49 7.60 -8.00 -2.19
C THR A 49 8.11 -6.57 -2.13
N SER A 50 8.73 -6.08 -3.19
CA SER A 50 9.03 -4.67 -3.41
C SER A 50 8.33 -4.21 -4.69
N LEU A 51 7.96 -2.94 -4.75
CA LEU A 51 7.39 -2.32 -5.95
C LEU A 51 8.47 -2.16 -7.04
N LEU A 52 8.06 -1.84 -8.27
CA LEU A 52 8.96 -1.61 -9.41
C LEU A 52 10.05 -0.59 -9.06
N GLY A 53 11.29 -0.91 -9.41
CA GLY A 53 12.47 -0.06 -9.16
C GLY A 53 12.97 -0.04 -7.71
N TYR A 54 12.32 -0.77 -6.79
CA TYR A 54 12.75 -0.87 -5.39
C TYR A 54 13.27 -2.27 -5.07
N GLY A 55 14.27 -2.31 -4.19
CA GLY A 55 14.89 -3.58 -3.77
C GLY A 55 15.44 -4.37 -4.96
N GLY A 56 15.06 -5.62 -5.06
CA GLY A 56 15.42 -6.50 -6.19
C GLY A 56 14.36 -6.56 -7.29
N THR A 57 13.29 -5.76 -7.23
CA THR A 57 12.28 -5.69 -8.30
C THR A 57 12.73 -4.74 -9.40
N ALA A 58 12.87 -5.26 -10.62
CA ALA A 58 13.32 -4.49 -11.77
C ALA A 58 12.34 -3.36 -12.12
N GLU A 59 12.85 -2.16 -12.46
CA GLU A 59 12.03 -1.08 -12.99
C GLU A 59 11.64 -1.39 -14.45
N ARG A 60 10.35 -1.25 -14.75
CA ARG A 60 9.77 -1.56 -16.07
C ARG A 60 8.96 -0.40 -16.65
N ARG A 61 8.96 0.74 -15.97
CA ARG A 61 8.24 1.96 -16.32
C ARG A 61 9.18 3.02 -16.89
N THR A 62 8.62 3.97 -17.56
CA THR A 62 9.25 5.22 -17.97
C THR A 62 8.29 6.37 -17.71
N LEU A 63 8.73 7.63 -17.77
CA LEU A 63 7.83 8.80 -17.66
C LEU A 63 6.71 8.84 -18.70
N ARG A 64 6.86 8.10 -19.82
CA ARG A 64 5.83 8.00 -20.86
C ARG A 64 4.86 6.84 -20.65
N ASP A 65 5.19 5.92 -19.75
CA ASP A 65 4.44 4.69 -19.49
C ASP A 65 4.58 4.36 -17.98
N ALA A 66 4.12 5.27 -17.14
CA ALA A 66 4.12 5.13 -15.69
C ALA A 66 2.76 4.65 -15.16
N ASP A 67 2.02 3.85 -15.93
CA ASP A 67 0.71 3.33 -15.56
C ASP A 67 0.81 2.41 -14.35
N ILE A 68 -0.04 2.66 -13.34
CA ILE A 68 -0.14 1.85 -12.11
C ILE A 68 -0.49 0.38 -12.39
N SER A 69 -1.05 0.06 -13.55
CA SER A 69 -1.32 -1.32 -13.97
C SER A 69 -0.05 -2.16 -14.08
N ARG A 70 1.11 -1.55 -14.33
CA ARG A 70 2.42 -2.23 -14.33
C ARG A 70 2.77 -2.76 -12.95
N GLU A 71 2.51 -1.96 -11.91
CA GLU A 71 2.66 -2.39 -10.51
C GLU A 71 1.68 -3.52 -10.16
N ALA A 72 0.44 -3.37 -10.59
CA ALA A 72 -0.57 -4.41 -10.36
C ALA A 72 -0.18 -5.75 -11.00
N GLU A 73 0.44 -5.77 -12.18
CA GLU A 73 0.94 -6.98 -12.85
C GLU A 73 2.01 -7.69 -12.02
N ILE A 74 2.94 -6.92 -11.41
CA ILE A 74 3.94 -7.45 -10.50
C ILE A 74 3.29 -8.09 -9.28
N LEU A 75 2.35 -7.38 -8.66
CA LEU A 75 1.67 -7.87 -7.47
C LEU A 75 0.80 -9.11 -7.78
N GLU A 76 0.14 -9.15 -8.94
CA GLU A 76 -0.57 -10.33 -9.41
C GLU A 76 0.37 -11.54 -9.61
N ALA A 77 1.61 -11.32 -10.11
CA ALA A 77 2.61 -12.38 -10.24
C ALA A 77 3.05 -12.92 -8.86
N VAL A 78 3.23 -12.03 -7.88
CA VAL A 78 3.53 -12.40 -6.48
C VAL A 78 2.39 -13.24 -5.88
N ILE A 79 1.13 -12.83 -6.07
CA ILE A 79 -0.03 -13.56 -5.57
C ILE A 79 -0.15 -14.94 -6.24
N ARG A 80 0.06 -15.05 -7.55
CA ARG A 80 0.10 -16.35 -8.25
C ARG A 80 1.21 -17.25 -7.72
N ARG A 81 2.38 -16.69 -7.43
CA ARG A 81 3.52 -17.44 -6.84
C ARG A 81 3.20 -17.94 -5.44
N ALA A 82 2.44 -17.21 -4.65
CA ALA A 82 1.98 -17.65 -3.33
C ALA A 82 1.05 -18.87 -3.40
N ALA A 83 0.45 -19.15 -4.56
CA ALA A 83 -0.32 -20.34 -4.90
C ALA A 83 -1.50 -20.64 -3.95
N SER A 84 -2.08 -19.60 -3.35
CA SER A 84 -3.27 -19.68 -2.47
C SER A 84 -4.07 -18.39 -2.56
N PRO A 85 -5.37 -18.38 -2.21
CA PRO A 85 -6.07 -17.14 -1.95
C PRO A 85 -5.38 -16.34 -0.84
N VAL A 86 -5.33 -15.02 -0.96
CA VAL A 86 -4.54 -14.16 -0.09
C VAL A 86 -5.37 -13.07 0.60
N HIS A 87 -4.96 -12.70 1.80
CA HIS A 87 -5.29 -11.40 2.38
C HIS A 87 -4.24 -10.40 1.88
N LEU A 88 -4.67 -9.33 1.23
CA LEU A 88 -3.79 -8.36 0.61
C LEU A 88 -3.69 -7.12 1.50
N VAL A 89 -2.46 -6.76 1.89
CA VAL A 89 -2.16 -5.62 2.77
C VAL A 89 -1.22 -4.66 2.04
N GLY A 90 -1.64 -3.44 1.81
CA GLY A 90 -0.82 -2.44 1.15
C GLY A 90 -0.66 -1.16 1.97
N HIS A 91 0.57 -0.64 2.04
CA HIS A 91 0.89 0.62 2.70
C HIS A 91 1.24 1.68 1.67
N SER A 92 0.76 2.92 1.87
CA SER A 92 1.10 4.05 1.00
C SER A 92 0.80 3.75 -0.47
N PHE A 93 1.72 3.98 -1.39
CA PHE A 93 1.56 3.65 -2.82
C PHE A 93 1.28 2.15 -3.03
N GLY A 94 1.84 1.25 -2.21
CA GLY A 94 1.48 -0.16 -2.20
C GLY A 94 0.00 -0.41 -1.87
N GLY A 95 -0.63 0.48 -1.09
CA GLY A 95 -2.08 0.47 -0.86
C GLY A 95 -2.87 0.84 -2.12
N ALA A 96 -2.40 1.83 -2.89
CA ALA A 96 -2.99 2.17 -4.18
C ALA A 96 -2.89 1.01 -5.18
N VAL A 97 -1.74 0.35 -5.25
CA VAL A 97 -1.52 -0.83 -6.09
C VAL A 97 -2.44 -1.99 -5.67
N ALA A 98 -2.60 -2.22 -4.37
CA ALA A 98 -3.49 -3.25 -3.84
C ALA A 98 -4.96 -3.01 -4.24
N LEU A 99 -5.42 -1.76 -4.23
CA LEU A 99 -6.74 -1.38 -4.74
C LEU A 99 -6.91 -1.71 -6.23
N VAL A 100 -5.89 -1.42 -7.04
CA VAL A 100 -5.91 -1.76 -8.48
C VAL A 100 -6.03 -3.27 -8.67
N VAL A 101 -5.27 -4.08 -7.93
CA VAL A 101 -5.36 -5.55 -8.00
C VAL A 101 -6.75 -6.04 -7.61
N ALA A 102 -7.33 -5.49 -6.54
CA ALA A 102 -8.69 -5.84 -6.11
C ALA A 102 -9.74 -5.48 -7.18
N LEU A 103 -9.62 -4.32 -7.82
CA LEU A 103 -10.49 -3.90 -8.93
C LEU A 103 -10.35 -4.76 -10.18
N ARG A 104 -9.14 -5.21 -10.49
CA ARG A 104 -8.86 -6.05 -11.67
C ARG A 104 -9.41 -7.48 -11.53
N LYS A 105 -9.58 -8.00 -10.32
CA LYS A 105 -10.11 -9.35 -10.03
C LYS A 105 -9.42 -10.49 -10.80
N ARG A 106 -8.12 -10.38 -11.10
CA ARG A 106 -7.34 -11.35 -11.89
C ARG A 106 -6.66 -12.43 -11.06
N VAL A 107 -6.70 -12.28 -9.74
CA VAL A 107 -6.09 -13.18 -8.75
C VAL A 107 -7.01 -13.29 -7.53
N PRO A 108 -6.97 -14.41 -6.79
CA PRO A 108 -7.86 -14.63 -5.66
C PRO A 108 -7.44 -13.80 -4.43
N VAL A 109 -8.15 -12.70 -4.17
CA VAL A 109 -8.03 -11.87 -2.98
C VAL A 109 -9.21 -12.17 -2.05
N LEU A 110 -8.94 -12.54 -0.80
CA LEU A 110 -9.93 -12.83 0.23
C LEU A 110 -10.39 -11.57 0.96
N SER A 111 -9.47 -10.67 1.23
CA SER A 111 -9.74 -9.40 1.88
C SER A 111 -8.63 -8.39 1.60
N LEU A 112 -8.90 -7.13 1.92
CA LEU A 112 -8.01 -6.01 1.65
C LEU A 112 -7.78 -5.18 2.92
N VAL A 113 -6.52 -4.86 3.21
CA VAL A 113 -6.11 -3.87 4.21
C VAL A 113 -5.35 -2.76 3.48
N VAL A 114 -5.88 -1.55 3.51
CA VAL A 114 -5.26 -0.37 2.90
C VAL A 114 -4.79 0.57 4.00
N ILE A 115 -3.50 0.84 4.05
CA ILE A 115 -2.88 1.65 5.09
C ILE A 115 -2.34 2.93 4.47
N GLU A 116 -2.94 4.08 4.83
CA GLU A 116 -2.46 5.41 4.41
C GLU A 116 -2.18 5.51 2.89
N ALA A 117 -3.11 5.05 2.05
CA ALA A 117 -2.94 5.18 0.61
C ALA A 117 -3.08 6.64 0.14
N PRO A 118 -2.14 7.20 -0.65
CA PRO A 118 -2.27 8.52 -1.23
C PRO A 118 -3.26 8.48 -2.40
N MET A 119 -4.41 9.13 -2.24
CA MET A 119 -5.51 9.12 -3.21
C MET A 119 -5.87 10.54 -3.67
N PRO A 120 -4.95 11.30 -4.33
CA PRO A 120 -5.24 12.67 -4.71
C PRO A 120 -6.42 12.77 -5.69
N GLU A 121 -6.51 11.88 -6.66
CA GLU A 121 -7.60 11.91 -7.64
C GLU A 121 -8.97 11.62 -7.01
N LEU A 122 -9.04 10.76 -6.00
CA LEU A 122 -10.27 10.54 -5.24
C LEU A 122 -10.76 11.83 -4.56
N LEU A 123 -9.84 12.60 -3.95
CA LEU A 123 -10.15 13.91 -3.39
C LEU A 123 -10.70 14.87 -4.46
N ARG A 124 -10.07 14.91 -5.64
CA ARG A 124 -10.50 15.74 -6.77
C ARG A 124 -11.91 15.37 -7.22
N HIS A 125 -12.17 14.08 -7.44
CA HIS A 125 -13.47 13.59 -7.87
C HIS A 125 -14.58 13.76 -6.82
N ALA A 126 -14.22 13.75 -5.53
CA ALA A 126 -15.15 14.02 -4.43
C ALA A 126 -15.38 15.51 -4.15
N GLY A 127 -14.74 16.42 -4.91
CA GLY A 127 -14.86 17.86 -4.70
C GLY A 127 -14.06 18.42 -3.52
N GLU A 128 -13.16 17.64 -2.96
CA GLU A 128 -12.31 18.00 -1.81
C GLU A 128 -11.12 18.88 -2.24
N HIS A 129 -11.41 20.02 -2.88
CA HIS A 129 -10.41 20.86 -3.56
C HIS A 129 -9.29 21.35 -2.66
N TRP A 130 -9.59 21.64 -1.38
CA TRP A 130 -8.57 22.05 -0.41
C TRP A 130 -7.55 20.96 -0.16
N HIS A 131 -8.00 19.74 0.10
CA HIS A 131 -7.16 18.60 0.37
C HIS A 131 -6.38 18.13 -0.90
N TYR A 132 -7.04 18.18 -2.06
CA TYR A 132 -6.38 17.92 -3.35
C TYR A 132 -5.26 18.93 -3.61
N ARG A 133 -5.50 20.21 -3.37
CA ARG A 133 -4.52 21.28 -3.53
C ARG A 133 -3.29 21.05 -2.67
N ALA A 134 -3.44 20.59 -1.41
CA ALA A 134 -2.31 20.29 -0.54
C ALA A 134 -1.38 19.22 -1.13
N PHE A 135 -1.94 18.16 -1.76
CA PHE A 135 -1.14 17.18 -2.50
C PHE A 135 -0.44 17.80 -3.71
N ARG A 136 -1.15 18.62 -4.49
CA ARG A 136 -0.59 19.27 -5.69
C ARG A 136 0.57 20.20 -5.34
N GLU A 137 0.38 21.07 -4.36
CA GLU A 137 1.43 22.00 -3.91
C GLU A 137 2.68 21.25 -3.43
N MET A 138 2.50 20.17 -2.67
CA MET A 138 3.63 19.34 -2.23
C MET A 138 4.32 18.68 -3.42
N THR A 139 3.59 18.01 -4.31
CA THR A 139 4.20 17.28 -5.42
C THR A 139 4.80 18.18 -6.48
N ASP A 140 4.19 19.33 -6.78
CA ASP A 140 4.72 20.30 -7.74
C ASP A 140 6.05 20.89 -7.21
N ALA A 141 6.10 21.28 -5.93
CA ALA A 141 7.33 21.73 -5.30
C ALA A 141 8.41 20.64 -5.27
N TYR A 142 8.04 19.40 -5.00
CA TYR A 142 8.95 18.25 -4.99
C TYR A 142 9.51 17.97 -6.40
N PHE A 143 8.67 17.98 -7.42
CA PHE A 143 9.09 17.75 -8.81
C PHE A 143 9.98 18.87 -9.33
N ASP A 144 9.70 20.13 -8.99
CA ASP A 144 10.54 21.27 -9.35
C ASP A 144 11.89 21.19 -8.65
N ALA A 145 11.91 20.77 -7.38
CA ALA A 145 13.14 20.51 -6.65
C ALA A 145 14.01 19.43 -7.33
N PHE A 146 13.37 18.33 -7.73
CA PHE A 146 14.05 17.24 -8.42
C PHE A 146 14.59 17.67 -9.79
N ARG A 147 13.78 18.36 -10.61
CA ARG A 147 14.20 18.91 -11.92
C ARG A 147 15.36 19.91 -11.80
N ALA A 148 15.38 20.68 -10.72
CA ALA A 148 16.47 21.60 -10.40
C ALA A 148 17.75 20.89 -9.88
N GLY A 149 17.77 19.55 -9.81
CA GLY A 149 18.92 18.77 -9.37
C GLY A 149 19.18 18.81 -7.87
N ARG A 150 18.19 19.18 -7.04
CA ARG A 150 18.35 19.17 -5.58
C ARG A 150 18.43 17.72 -5.07
N THR A 151 19.56 17.37 -4.45
CA THR A 151 19.89 16.00 -4.01
C THR A 151 18.86 15.44 -3.03
N ALA A 152 18.35 16.26 -2.11
CA ALA A 152 17.37 15.83 -1.11
C ALA A 152 15.96 16.36 -1.43
N ALA A 153 15.57 16.41 -2.72
CA ALA A 153 14.25 16.87 -3.12
C ALA A 153 13.10 16.09 -2.42
N ILE A 154 13.34 14.80 -2.12
CA ILE A 154 12.37 13.92 -1.48
C ILE A 154 12.05 14.29 -0.01
N GLU A 155 12.89 15.08 0.65
CA GLU A 155 12.70 15.51 2.05
C GLU A 155 11.34 16.15 2.27
N SER A 156 10.94 17.08 1.40
CA SER A 156 9.67 17.78 1.51
C SER A 156 8.45 16.83 1.43
N MET A 157 8.55 15.79 0.62
CA MET A 157 7.51 14.76 0.52
C MET A 157 7.46 13.91 1.80
N ILE A 158 8.60 13.47 2.32
CA ILE A 158 8.66 12.67 3.57
C ILE A 158 8.12 13.49 4.75
N ASP A 159 8.49 14.76 4.83
CA ASP A 159 8.02 15.65 5.90
C ASP A 159 6.53 16.01 5.76
N PHE A 160 5.99 16.07 4.55
CA PHE A 160 4.55 16.19 4.34
C PHE A 160 3.78 15.01 4.97
N TYR A 161 4.30 13.81 4.86
CA TYR A 161 3.67 12.59 5.36
C TYR A 161 3.91 12.33 6.85
N GLY A 162 5.11 12.55 7.34
CA GLY A 162 5.51 12.22 8.70
C GLY A 162 5.47 13.40 9.68
N GLY A 163 5.32 14.61 9.15
CA GLY A 163 5.52 15.85 9.89
C GLY A 163 6.93 16.41 9.71
N ALA A 164 7.07 17.72 9.93
CA ALA A 164 8.33 18.45 9.78
C ALA A 164 9.48 17.78 10.55
N GLY A 165 10.64 17.62 9.89
CA GLY A 165 11.85 17.02 10.46
C GLY A 165 11.87 15.49 10.46
N THR A 166 10.83 14.82 9.95
CA THR A 166 10.79 13.35 9.86
C THR A 166 11.96 12.82 9.03
N PHE A 167 12.23 13.42 7.86
CA PHE A 167 13.32 12.98 7.01
C PHE A 167 14.68 13.13 7.71
N ALA A 168 14.91 14.25 8.37
CA ALA A 168 16.16 14.52 9.10
C ALA A 168 16.38 13.53 10.27
N ALA A 169 15.31 13.08 10.90
CA ALA A 169 15.36 12.11 12.01
C ALA A 169 15.61 10.66 11.55
N TRP A 170 15.48 10.36 10.27
CA TRP A 170 15.76 9.01 9.77
C TRP A 170 17.23 8.64 9.83
N PRO A 171 17.58 7.35 10.02
CA PRO A 171 18.94 6.87 9.89
C PRO A 171 19.54 7.22 8.51
N GLU A 172 20.82 7.57 8.45
CA GLU A 172 21.51 7.98 7.22
C GLU A 172 21.27 6.99 6.06
N ARG A 173 21.37 5.69 6.33
CA ARG A 173 21.13 4.66 5.32
C ARG A 173 19.73 4.75 4.70
N VAL A 174 18.71 5.06 5.50
CA VAL A 174 17.31 5.17 5.03
C VAL A 174 17.14 6.44 4.21
N ARG A 175 17.71 7.57 4.68
CA ARG A 175 17.70 8.82 3.92
C ARG A 175 18.38 8.66 2.57
N ARG A 176 19.55 8.03 2.54
CA ARG A 176 20.29 7.78 1.30
C ARG A 176 19.48 6.93 0.33
N TYR A 177 18.85 5.83 0.80
CA TYR A 177 18.00 5.01 -0.03
C TYR A 177 16.81 5.80 -0.61
N ALA A 178 16.16 6.65 0.18
CA ALA A 178 15.09 7.51 -0.30
C ALA A 178 15.58 8.50 -1.37
N ILE A 179 16.75 9.10 -1.17
CA ILE A 179 17.40 10.01 -2.16
C ILE A 179 17.70 9.25 -3.46
N ASP A 180 18.35 8.08 -3.36
CA ASP A 180 18.79 7.30 -4.51
C ASP A 180 17.59 6.79 -5.34
N THR A 181 16.45 6.53 -4.68
CA THR A 181 15.20 6.07 -5.32
C THR A 181 14.24 7.21 -5.68
N THR A 182 14.62 8.47 -5.52
CA THR A 182 13.81 9.62 -5.93
C THR A 182 13.33 9.54 -7.39
N PRO A 183 14.16 9.16 -8.39
CA PRO A 183 13.68 9.02 -9.78
C PRO A 183 12.55 7.99 -9.93
N VAL A 184 12.58 6.90 -9.17
CA VAL A 184 11.52 5.87 -9.14
C VAL A 184 10.25 6.43 -8.51
N ASN A 185 10.39 7.16 -7.39
CA ASN A 185 9.24 7.77 -6.73
C ASN A 185 8.52 8.82 -7.59
N ILE A 186 9.24 9.50 -8.49
CA ILE A 186 8.62 10.38 -9.50
C ILE A 186 7.69 9.59 -10.43
N LEU A 187 8.04 8.35 -10.80
CA LEU A 187 7.17 7.47 -11.59
C LEU A 187 5.95 7.02 -10.79
N ASP A 188 6.10 6.74 -9.50
CA ASP A 188 4.99 6.39 -8.62
C ASP A 188 3.95 7.51 -8.55
N TRP A 189 4.40 8.74 -8.41
CA TRP A 189 3.51 9.91 -8.40
C TRP A 189 2.85 10.15 -9.75
N ALA A 190 3.58 9.98 -10.85
CA ALA A 190 3.00 10.04 -12.19
C ALA A 190 1.87 9.00 -12.34
N ALA A 191 2.11 7.76 -11.91
CA ALA A 191 1.12 6.69 -11.91
C ALA A 191 -0.09 6.99 -11.00
N ALA A 192 0.14 7.56 -9.82
CA ALA A 192 -0.92 7.90 -8.87
C ALA A 192 -1.85 9.01 -9.39
N TYR A 193 -1.32 9.99 -10.11
CA TYR A 193 -2.12 11.05 -10.74
C TYR A 193 -2.81 10.63 -12.04
N ASP A 194 -2.20 9.72 -12.80
CA ASP A 194 -2.81 9.18 -14.01
C ASP A 194 -3.96 8.21 -13.71
N PHE A 195 -3.92 7.58 -12.55
CA PHE A 195 -4.95 6.63 -12.12
C PHE A 195 -6.25 7.34 -11.72
N GLN A 196 -7.24 7.31 -12.61
CA GLN A 196 -8.55 7.95 -12.43
C GLN A 196 -9.44 7.15 -11.47
N LEU A 197 -9.07 7.15 -10.19
CA LEU A 197 -9.82 6.46 -9.14
C LEU A 197 -11.03 7.31 -8.72
N THR A 198 -12.22 6.84 -9.05
CA THR A 198 -13.47 7.49 -8.67
C THR A 198 -14.20 6.70 -7.57
N PRO A 199 -15.12 7.32 -6.80
CA PRO A 199 -15.98 6.59 -5.88
C PRO A 199 -16.75 5.45 -6.56
N ALA A 200 -17.21 5.66 -7.80
CA ALA A 200 -17.92 4.65 -8.58
C ALA A 200 -17.03 3.44 -8.94
N CYS A 201 -15.74 3.67 -9.23
CA CYS A 201 -14.79 2.57 -9.43
C CYS A 201 -14.61 1.76 -8.14
N LEU A 202 -14.43 2.43 -7.01
CA LEU A 202 -14.21 1.78 -5.71
C LEU A 202 -15.40 0.95 -5.25
N ALA A 203 -16.63 1.32 -5.62
CA ALA A 203 -17.83 0.54 -5.33
C ALA A 203 -17.83 -0.88 -5.95
N ASN A 204 -16.93 -1.15 -6.93
CA ASN A 204 -16.76 -2.48 -7.51
C ASN A 204 -15.82 -3.40 -6.70
N ILE A 205 -15.22 -2.92 -5.63
CA ILE A 205 -14.47 -3.76 -4.68
C ILE A 205 -15.49 -4.45 -3.78
N ASP A 206 -15.58 -5.76 -3.89
CA ASP A 206 -16.58 -6.61 -3.19
C ASP A 206 -15.97 -7.38 -2.00
N VAL A 207 -14.65 -7.41 -1.87
CA VAL A 207 -13.98 -8.10 -0.76
C VAL A 207 -14.05 -7.28 0.53
N PRO A 208 -14.15 -7.94 1.71
CA PRO A 208 -14.05 -7.25 2.99
C PRO A 208 -12.80 -6.39 3.06
N THR A 209 -12.95 -5.12 3.42
CA THR A 209 -11.87 -4.15 3.39
C THR A 209 -11.77 -3.39 4.72
N VAL A 210 -10.56 -3.17 5.21
CA VAL A 210 -10.29 -2.20 6.26
C VAL A 210 -9.29 -1.15 5.76
N VAL A 211 -9.61 0.11 6.01
CA VAL A 211 -8.74 1.25 5.72
C VAL A 211 -8.17 1.75 7.04
N LEU A 212 -6.84 1.67 7.19
CA LEU A 212 -6.14 2.19 8.36
C LEU A 212 -5.58 3.57 8.04
N ARG A 213 -5.87 4.53 8.93
CA ARG A 213 -5.30 5.89 8.85
C ARG A 213 -4.68 6.31 10.17
N GLY A 214 -3.71 7.20 10.12
CA GLY A 214 -3.09 7.77 11.31
C GLY A 214 -3.88 8.96 11.86
N GLY A 215 -4.06 9.00 13.18
CA GLY A 215 -4.68 10.13 13.86
C GLY A 215 -3.88 11.44 13.74
N ALA A 216 -2.56 11.33 13.62
CA ALA A 216 -1.63 12.45 13.43
C ALA A 216 -1.20 12.66 11.97
N SER A 217 -1.72 11.90 11.01
CA SER A 217 -1.42 12.07 9.58
C SER A 217 -1.90 13.42 9.06
N HIS A 218 -1.26 13.88 7.98
CA HIS A 218 -1.66 15.12 7.31
C HIS A 218 -3.18 15.14 7.01
N PRO A 219 -3.90 16.27 7.20
CA PRO A 219 -5.35 16.32 7.00
C PRO A 219 -5.83 15.80 5.65
N ALA A 220 -5.08 16.07 4.56
CA ALA A 220 -5.40 15.56 3.22
C ALA A 220 -5.32 14.02 3.15
N MET A 221 -4.34 13.40 3.82
CA MET A 221 -4.22 11.94 3.92
C MET A 221 -5.40 11.34 4.69
N ARG A 222 -5.72 11.92 5.84
CA ARG A 222 -6.87 11.45 6.65
C ARG A 222 -8.17 11.51 5.86
N ARG A 223 -8.40 12.63 5.14
CA ARG A 223 -9.61 12.80 4.34
C ARG A 223 -9.66 11.85 3.14
N ALA A 224 -8.54 11.65 2.44
CA ALA A 224 -8.46 10.69 1.33
C ALA A 224 -8.80 9.27 1.78
N ASN A 225 -8.25 8.82 2.91
CA ASN A 225 -8.51 7.47 3.43
C ASN A 225 -9.91 7.32 4.05
N GLU A 226 -10.49 8.39 4.57
CA GLU A 226 -11.89 8.40 4.98
C GLU A 226 -12.84 8.22 3.78
N LEU A 227 -12.62 8.99 2.72
CA LEU A 227 -13.39 8.86 1.47
C LEU A 227 -13.21 7.48 0.82
N LEU A 228 -11.99 6.93 0.87
CA LEU A 228 -11.72 5.60 0.39
C LEU A 228 -12.62 4.57 1.09
N GLY A 229 -12.66 4.59 2.42
CA GLY A 229 -13.51 3.69 3.19
C GLY A 229 -15.01 3.92 2.96
N GLN A 230 -15.43 5.15 2.75
CA GLN A 230 -16.84 5.48 2.41
C GLN A 230 -17.25 5.03 1.01
N SER A 231 -16.29 4.86 0.10
CA SER A 231 -16.54 4.51 -1.31
C SER A 231 -16.56 3.01 -1.57
N ILE A 232 -16.12 2.18 -0.64
CA ILE A 232 -16.10 0.71 -0.75
C ILE A 232 -17.22 0.14 0.12
N ALA A 233 -18.15 -0.61 -0.47
CA ALA A 233 -19.38 -1.06 0.21
C ALA A 233 -19.11 -1.90 1.48
N ASN A 234 -18.11 -2.78 1.44
CA ASN A 234 -17.75 -3.67 2.54
C ASN A 234 -16.50 -3.18 3.30
N ALA A 235 -16.33 -1.86 3.43
CA ALA A 235 -15.18 -1.29 4.13
C ALA A 235 -15.53 -0.73 5.51
N SER A 236 -14.54 -0.78 6.38
CA SER A 236 -14.49 0.01 7.63
C SER A 236 -13.24 0.87 7.66
N VAL A 237 -13.29 1.96 8.40
CA VAL A 237 -12.14 2.86 8.62
C VAL A 237 -11.72 2.79 10.07
N THR A 238 -10.46 2.49 10.31
CA THR A 238 -9.87 2.48 11.65
C THR A 238 -8.78 3.53 11.75
N THR A 239 -8.75 4.28 12.85
CA THR A 239 -7.74 5.30 13.12
C THR A 239 -6.76 4.80 14.17
N ILE A 240 -5.46 4.75 13.84
CA ILE A 240 -4.40 4.47 14.80
C ILE A 240 -4.04 5.78 15.52
N ALA A 241 -4.34 5.86 16.80
CA ALA A 241 -4.14 7.07 17.60
C ALA A 241 -2.64 7.44 17.68
N GLY A 242 -2.32 8.72 17.48
CA GLY A 242 -0.93 9.21 17.53
C GLY A 242 -0.05 8.82 16.35
N ALA A 243 -0.48 7.89 15.51
CA ALA A 243 0.26 7.49 14.32
C ALA A 243 0.17 8.54 13.20
N ALA A 244 1.25 8.69 12.46
CA ALA A 244 1.28 9.34 11.15
C ALA A 244 1.54 8.30 10.06
N HIS A 245 1.85 8.74 8.84
CA HIS A 245 1.99 7.90 7.66
C HIS A 245 2.88 6.66 7.82
N PHE A 246 4.00 6.78 8.53
CA PHE A 246 4.98 5.69 8.66
C PHE A 246 4.65 4.70 9.79
N MET A 247 3.36 4.48 10.05
CA MET A 247 2.84 3.66 11.15
C MET A 247 3.26 2.19 11.10
N ILE A 248 3.57 1.62 9.94
CA ILE A 248 4.08 0.25 9.84
C ILE A 248 5.44 0.07 10.56
N SER A 249 6.15 1.18 10.80
CA SER A 249 7.40 1.20 11.56
C SER A 249 7.22 1.76 12.96
N THR A 250 6.40 2.80 13.15
CA THR A 250 6.26 3.52 14.43
C THR A 250 5.20 2.93 15.35
N HIS A 251 4.18 2.27 14.80
CA HIS A 251 3.04 1.68 15.49
C HIS A 251 2.79 0.25 15.00
N ALA A 252 3.86 -0.52 14.80
CA ALA A 252 3.81 -1.85 14.21
C ALA A 252 2.87 -2.81 14.94
N ARG A 253 2.82 -2.74 16.28
CA ARG A 253 1.94 -3.57 17.11
C ARG A 253 0.46 -3.26 16.85
N ASP A 254 0.09 -1.99 16.80
CA ASP A 254 -1.29 -1.58 16.56
C ASP A 254 -1.72 -1.97 15.14
N VAL A 255 -0.86 -1.74 14.16
CA VAL A 255 -1.09 -2.14 12.76
C VAL A 255 -1.26 -3.66 12.65
N ALA A 256 -0.37 -4.45 13.28
CA ALA A 256 -0.47 -5.91 13.29
C ALA A 256 -1.76 -6.39 13.97
N GLY A 257 -2.17 -5.75 15.07
CA GLY A 257 -3.42 -6.04 15.76
C GLY A 257 -4.66 -5.81 14.89
N GLU A 258 -4.68 -4.73 14.10
CA GLU A 258 -5.78 -4.46 13.17
C GLU A 258 -5.81 -5.46 12.01
N ILE A 259 -4.63 -5.78 11.43
CA ILE A 259 -4.51 -6.81 10.40
C ILE A 259 -5.04 -8.14 10.94
N ALA A 260 -4.55 -8.61 12.09
CA ALA A 260 -4.96 -9.89 12.69
C ALA A 260 -6.47 -9.95 12.96
N ARG A 261 -7.05 -8.87 13.48
CA ARG A 261 -8.51 -8.77 13.74
C ARG A 261 -9.32 -8.89 12.46
N HIS A 262 -8.88 -8.19 11.40
CA HIS A 262 -9.53 -8.23 10.11
C HIS A 262 -9.50 -9.65 9.50
N LEU A 263 -8.32 -10.30 9.52
CA LEU A 263 -8.17 -11.67 9.04
C LEU A 263 -9.10 -12.64 9.79
N ALA A 264 -9.11 -12.58 11.12
CA ALA A 264 -9.94 -13.45 11.94
C ALA A 264 -11.43 -13.28 11.63
N GLY A 265 -11.88 -12.05 11.39
CA GLY A 265 -13.26 -11.76 10.98
C GLY A 265 -13.63 -12.40 9.63
N VAL A 266 -12.75 -12.34 8.66
CA VAL A 266 -12.96 -12.91 7.31
C VAL A 266 -12.95 -14.43 7.35
N GLU A 267 -11.96 -15.05 8.03
CA GLU A 267 -11.84 -16.50 8.16
C GLU A 267 -13.03 -17.10 8.93
N GLY A 268 -13.47 -16.44 10.01
CA GLY A 268 -14.65 -16.85 10.78
C GLY A 268 -15.92 -16.81 9.97
N ALA A 269 -16.15 -15.79 9.15
CA ALA A 269 -17.29 -15.70 8.25
C ALA A 269 -17.25 -16.77 7.15
N GLY A 270 -16.06 -17.05 6.60
CA GLY A 270 -15.85 -18.09 5.60
C GLY A 270 -16.11 -19.50 6.13
N ALA A 271 -15.76 -19.79 7.38
CA ALA A 271 -16.02 -21.06 8.06
C ALA A 271 -17.52 -21.28 8.28
N ALA A 272 -18.25 -20.24 8.67
CA ALA A 272 -19.70 -20.29 8.90
C ALA A 272 -20.51 -20.50 7.60
N SER A 273 -19.95 -20.12 6.44
CA SER A 273 -20.60 -20.23 5.13
C SER A 273 -20.37 -21.58 4.43
N ARG A 274 -19.51 -22.46 4.95
CA ARG A 274 -19.29 -23.79 4.39
C ARG A 274 -20.40 -24.73 4.87
N PRO A 275 -21.22 -25.31 3.96
CA PRO A 275 -22.22 -26.33 4.37
C PRO A 275 -21.50 -27.52 5.00
N ALA A 276 -21.98 -27.97 6.15
CA ALA A 276 -21.51 -29.21 6.78
C ALA A 276 -21.61 -30.36 5.78
N LEU A 277 -20.45 -30.94 5.45
CA LEU A 277 -20.42 -32.13 4.59
C LEU A 277 -21.11 -33.27 5.38
N VAL A 278 -22.40 -33.50 5.14
CA VAL A 278 -23.10 -34.63 5.72
C VAL A 278 -22.54 -35.89 5.05
N LEU A 279 -21.61 -36.56 5.74
CA LEU A 279 -21.22 -37.92 5.40
C LEU A 279 -22.46 -38.79 5.62
N ARG A 280 -23.17 -39.11 4.54
CA ARG A 280 -24.13 -40.20 4.55
C ARG A 280 -23.33 -41.50 4.65
N GLN A 281 -23.51 -42.20 5.76
CA GLN A 281 -23.08 -43.60 5.95
C GLN A 281 -23.94 -44.52 5.09
#